data_634aaba4a7d0437e88fdde62933db0e9
#
_entry.id   634aaba4a7d0437e88fdde62933db0e9
#
_cell.length_a   1.000
_cell.length_b   1.000
_cell.length_c   1.000
_cell.angle_alpha   90.00
_cell.angle_beta   90.00
_cell.angle_gamma   90.00
#
_symmetry.space_group_name_H-M   'P 1'
#
loop_
_entity.id
_entity.type
_entity.pdbx_description
1 polymer ?
#
loop_
_entity_poly.entity_id
_entity_poly.type
_entity_poly.pdbx_seq_one_letter_code
_entity_poly.pdbx_strand_id
1 'polypeptide(L)'
;MSILTLFGTLFFIFFTHVPTGFIVLGCVPVICFVVWKFYRKIAQSTRVSHTQHEKKMDVLNSDSREDIVSFFNRRRSIWIIASTLQGKNWTTLNTVKTLFLIIALIVFTGGNVNLTQGQAIAMYSYINNFLLSLLSIPVSVDMITRMKDVIKRLTEEKV
;
A
#
# COMPACT_ATOMS: atom_id res chain seq x y z
N MET A 1 6.12 5.25 -10.59
CA MET A 1 7.27 5.85 -9.88
C MET A 1 8.41 4.87 -9.93
N SER A 2 9.59 5.28 -10.32
CA SER A 2 10.70 4.37 -10.57
C SER A 2 11.53 4.15 -9.31
N ILE A 3 12.11 2.98 -9.16
CA ILE A 3 13.08 2.59 -8.13
C ILE A 3 14.21 3.65 -8.05
N LEU A 4 14.56 4.22 -9.20
CA LEU A 4 15.54 5.29 -9.32
C LEU A 4 15.19 6.53 -8.47
N THR A 5 13.91 6.93 -8.44
CA THR A 5 13.45 8.08 -7.62
C THR A 5 13.60 7.79 -6.13
N LEU A 6 13.33 6.57 -5.70
CA LEU A 6 13.46 6.16 -4.30
C LEU A 6 14.92 6.21 -3.83
N PHE A 7 15.84 5.64 -4.61
CA PHE A 7 17.27 5.69 -4.28
C PHE A 7 17.85 7.10 -4.40
N GLY A 8 17.45 7.86 -5.43
CA GLY A 8 17.89 9.23 -5.63
C GLY A 8 17.49 10.14 -4.48
N THR A 9 16.23 10.10 -4.05
CA THR A 9 15.75 10.90 -2.92
C THR A 9 16.43 10.51 -1.60
N LEU A 10 16.63 9.22 -1.35
CA LEU A 10 17.34 8.74 -0.17
C LEU A 10 18.79 9.22 -0.15
N PHE A 11 19.48 9.13 -1.28
CA PHE A 11 20.86 9.63 -1.42
C PHE A 11 20.95 11.12 -1.10
N PHE A 12 20.06 11.95 -1.65
CA PHE A 12 20.04 13.39 -1.37
C PHE A 12 19.74 13.70 0.10
N ILE A 13 18.85 12.94 0.76
CA ILE A 13 18.57 13.11 2.19
C ILE A 13 19.84 12.84 3.02
N PHE A 14 20.54 11.73 2.75
CA PHE A 14 21.79 11.39 3.44
C PHE A 14 22.91 12.40 3.18
N PHE A 15 23.02 12.87 1.94
CA PHE A 15 24.04 13.85 1.57
C PHE A 15 23.81 15.21 2.27
N THR A 16 22.54 15.59 2.46
CA THR A 16 22.18 16.86 3.09
C THR A 16 22.25 16.80 4.61
N HIS A 17 21.73 15.71 5.22
CA HIS A 17 21.70 15.57 6.68
C HIS A 17 21.60 14.10 7.10
N VAL A 18 22.72 13.54 7.50
CA VAL A 18 22.85 12.12 7.87
C VAL A 18 21.85 11.65 8.95
N PRO A 19 21.65 12.38 10.06
CA PRO A 19 20.67 11.94 11.08
C PRO A 19 19.25 11.80 10.55
N THR A 20 18.81 12.73 9.69
CA THR A 20 17.49 12.66 9.06
C THR A 20 17.38 11.45 8.13
N GLY A 21 18.46 11.12 7.41
CA GLY A 21 18.54 9.91 6.58
C GLY A 21 18.26 8.63 7.36
N PHE A 22 18.86 8.48 8.53
CA PHE A 22 18.62 7.31 9.40
C PHE A 22 17.18 7.23 9.90
N ILE A 23 16.55 8.35 10.24
CA ILE A 23 15.14 8.38 10.67
C ILE A 23 14.23 7.93 9.52
N VAL A 24 14.46 8.47 8.33
CA VAL A 24 13.68 8.13 7.14
C VAL A 24 13.88 6.66 6.74
N LEU A 25 15.10 6.15 6.85
CA LEU A 25 15.38 4.72 6.65
C LEU A 25 14.70 3.83 7.69
N GLY A 26 14.61 4.28 8.94
CA GLY A 26 13.90 3.59 10.02
C GLY A 26 12.40 3.45 9.77
N CYS A 27 11.82 4.26 8.89
CA CYS A 27 10.43 4.10 8.45
C CYS A 27 10.20 2.83 7.62
N VAL A 28 11.21 2.34 6.90
CA VAL A 28 11.11 1.17 6.01
C VAL A 28 10.66 -0.09 6.76
N PRO A 29 11.34 -0.53 7.84
CA PRO A 29 10.92 -1.73 8.57
C PRO A 29 9.54 -1.57 9.20
N VAL A 30 9.16 -0.38 9.65
CA VAL A 30 7.84 -0.11 10.24
C VAL A 30 6.75 -0.26 9.18
N ILE A 31 6.92 0.32 7.99
CA ILE A 31 5.99 0.16 6.88
C ILE A 31 5.92 -1.29 6.42
N CYS A 32 7.05 -1.98 6.28
CA CYS A 32 7.09 -3.40 5.93
C CYS A 32 6.31 -4.25 6.94
N PHE A 33 6.45 -3.98 8.24
CA PHE A 33 5.72 -4.69 9.29
C PHE A 33 4.20 -4.44 9.20
N VAL A 34 3.78 -3.18 9.00
CA VAL A 34 2.36 -2.83 8.82
C VAL A 34 1.78 -3.53 7.59
N VAL A 35 2.47 -3.44 6.45
CA VAL A 35 2.05 -4.10 5.21
C VAL A 35 1.95 -5.62 5.41
N TRP A 36 2.94 -6.26 6.02
CA TRP A 36 2.94 -7.69 6.28
C TRP A 36 1.77 -8.14 7.16
N LYS A 37 1.47 -7.38 8.21
CA LYS A 37 0.35 -7.65 9.13
C LYS A 37 -1.01 -7.58 8.41
N PHE A 38 -1.20 -6.57 7.58
CA PHE A 38 -2.46 -6.37 6.85
C PHE A 38 -2.57 -7.26 5.61
N TYR A 39 -1.45 -7.53 4.93
CA TYR A 39 -1.42 -8.33 3.70
C TYR A 39 -2.04 -9.72 3.91
N ARG A 40 -1.71 -10.40 5.00
CA ARG A 40 -2.29 -11.72 5.32
C ARG A 40 -3.81 -11.68 5.40
N LYS A 41 -4.38 -10.65 6.04
CA LYS A 41 -5.83 -10.49 6.19
C LYS A 41 -6.51 -10.13 4.87
N ILE A 42 -5.90 -9.26 4.10
CA ILE A 42 -6.41 -8.83 2.79
C ILE A 42 -6.36 -10.01 1.80
N ALA A 43 -5.28 -10.77 1.76
CA ALA A 43 -5.13 -11.93 0.89
C ALA A 43 -6.19 -13.01 1.17
N GLN A 44 -6.52 -13.27 2.44
CA GLN A 44 -7.61 -14.17 2.80
C GLN A 44 -8.97 -13.68 2.30
N SER A 45 -9.27 -12.40 2.50
CA SER A 45 -10.52 -11.80 2.03
C SER A 45 -10.65 -11.81 0.50
N THR A 46 -9.55 -11.58 -0.20
CA THR A 46 -9.52 -11.60 -1.67
C THR A 46 -9.74 -13.02 -2.22
N ARG A 47 -9.14 -14.05 -1.62
CA ARG A 47 -9.37 -15.45 -2.02
C ARG A 47 -10.83 -15.85 -1.89
N VAL A 48 -11.49 -15.49 -0.78
CA VAL A 48 -12.92 -15.75 -0.57
C VAL A 48 -13.77 -15.05 -1.63
N SER A 49 -13.41 -13.85 -2.04
CA SER A 49 -14.09 -13.10 -3.10
C SER A 49 -13.96 -13.79 -4.47
N HIS A 50 -12.80 -14.36 -4.80
CA HIS A 50 -12.57 -15.06 -6.07
C HIS A 50 -13.39 -16.36 -6.18
N THR A 51 -13.42 -17.18 -5.13
CA THR A 51 -14.21 -18.42 -5.10
C THR A 51 -15.72 -18.13 -5.28
N GLN A 52 -16.20 -16.97 -4.87
CA GLN A 52 -17.60 -16.57 -5.08
C GLN A 52 -17.85 -16.06 -6.50
N HIS A 53 -16.86 -15.56 -7.21
CA HIS A 53 -17.02 -15.20 -8.62
C HIS A 53 -17.28 -16.44 -9.51
N GLU A 54 -16.63 -17.56 -9.20
CA GLU A 54 -16.82 -18.82 -9.93
C GLU A 54 -18.23 -19.39 -9.70
N LYS A 55 -18.77 -19.29 -8.49
CA LYS A 55 -20.12 -19.74 -8.16
C LYS A 55 -21.24 -18.84 -8.71
N LYS A 56 -20.91 -17.68 -9.29
CA LYS A 56 -21.91 -16.73 -9.79
C LYS A 56 -22.75 -17.31 -10.92
N MET A 57 -22.12 -18.05 -11.83
CA MET A 57 -22.84 -18.64 -12.97
C MET A 57 -23.79 -19.76 -12.53
N ASP A 58 -23.38 -20.57 -11.57
CA ASP A 58 -24.21 -21.67 -11.04
C ASP A 58 -25.45 -21.13 -10.30
N VAL A 59 -25.27 -20.05 -9.52
CA VAL A 59 -26.38 -19.41 -8.78
C VAL A 59 -27.33 -18.63 -9.70
N LEU A 60 -26.82 -18.02 -10.77
CA LEU A 60 -27.68 -17.33 -11.76
C LEU A 60 -28.49 -18.31 -12.61
N ASN A 61 -28.00 -19.53 -12.78
CA ASN A 61 -28.73 -20.61 -13.46
C ASN A 61 -29.73 -21.35 -12.52
N SER A 62 -29.68 -21.09 -11.21
CA SER A 62 -30.67 -21.58 -10.29
C SER A 62 -31.94 -20.71 -10.38
N ASP A 63 -33.08 -21.34 -10.56
CA ASP A 63 -34.39 -20.66 -10.70
C ASP A 63 -34.93 -20.16 -9.33
N SER A 64 -34.12 -20.22 -8.29
CA SER A 64 -34.49 -19.85 -6.91
C SER A 64 -34.12 -18.38 -6.62
N ARG A 65 -35.13 -17.54 -6.44
CA ARG A 65 -34.99 -16.14 -6.04
C ARG A 65 -34.29 -15.99 -4.69
N GLU A 66 -34.50 -16.92 -3.76
CA GLU A 66 -33.91 -16.88 -2.42
C GLU A 66 -32.39 -17.10 -2.46
N ASP A 67 -31.91 -18.02 -3.30
CA ASP A 67 -30.50 -18.32 -3.49
C ASP A 67 -29.77 -17.11 -4.11
N ILE A 68 -30.41 -16.45 -5.07
CA ILE A 68 -29.88 -15.24 -5.70
C ILE A 68 -29.72 -14.11 -4.65
N VAL A 69 -30.75 -13.84 -3.85
CA VAL A 69 -30.71 -12.79 -2.83
C VAL A 69 -29.66 -13.09 -1.76
N SER A 70 -29.59 -14.34 -1.28
CA SER A 70 -28.59 -14.77 -0.29
C SER A 70 -27.16 -14.63 -0.80
N PHE A 71 -26.93 -14.98 -2.05
CA PHE A 71 -25.63 -14.81 -2.72
C PHE A 71 -25.19 -13.35 -2.79
N PHE A 72 -26.07 -12.45 -3.21
CA PHE A 72 -25.75 -11.03 -3.30
C PHE A 72 -25.52 -10.39 -1.93
N ASN A 73 -26.29 -10.77 -0.91
CA ASN A 73 -26.09 -10.29 0.47
C ASN A 73 -24.74 -10.75 1.04
N ARG A 74 -24.36 -11.99 0.82
CA ARG A 74 -23.05 -12.54 1.23
C ARG A 74 -21.91 -11.84 0.50
N ARG A 75 -22.05 -11.60 -0.80
CA ARG A 75 -21.06 -10.87 -1.60
C ARG A 75 -20.89 -9.43 -1.12
N ARG A 76 -21.99 -8.73 -0.82
CA ARG A 76 -21.98 -7.38 -0.25
C ARG A 76 -21.24 -7.34 1.08
N SER A 77 -21.51 -8.28 1.97
CA SER A 77 -20.84 -8.37 3.28
C SER A 77 -19.32 -8.55 3.13
N ILE A 78 -18.87 -9.46 2.26
CA ILE A 78 -17.44 -9.69 2.01
C ILE A 78 -16.78 -8.44 1.41
N TRP A 79 -17.45 -7.77 0.48
CA TRP A 79 -16.92 -6.54 -0.11
C TRP A 79 -16.78 -5.41 0.91
N ILE A 80 -17.74 -5.24 1.80
CA ILE A 80 -17.67 -4.26 2.89
C ILE A 80 -16.49 -4.57 3.83
N ILE A 81 -16.30 -5.82 4.21
CA ILE A 81 -15.17 -6.24 5.07
C ILE A 81 -13.84 -5.96 4.38
N ALA A 82 -13.69 -6.33 3.12
CA ALA A 82 -12.48 -6.09 2.34
C ALA A 82 -12.16 -4.60 2.20
N SER A 83 -13.17 -3.79 1.84
CA SER A 83 -13.04 -2.34 1.72
C SER A 83 -12.66 -1.67 3.04
N THR A 84 -13.29 -2.09 4.15
CA THR A 84 -12.97 -1.58 5.49
C THR A 84 -11.52 -1.92 5.89
N LEU A 85 -11.06 -3.14 5.59
CA LEU A 85 -9.67 -3.55 5.86
C LEU A 85 -8.67 -2.76 5.04
N GLN A 86 -8.95 -2.53 3.75
CA GLN A 86 -8.12 -1.69 2.89
C GLN A 86 -8.08 -0.25 3.39
N GLY A 87 -9.22 0.32 3.76
CA GLY A 87 -9.30 1.66 4.33
C GLY A 87 -8.47 1.80 5.61
N LYS A 88 -8.61 0.86 6.55
CA LYS A 88 -7.80 0.83 7.78
C LYS A 88 -6.31 0.72 7.51
N ASN A 89 -5.90 -0.15 6.57
CA ASN A 89 -4.50 -0.27 6.18
C ASN A 89 -3.96 1.05 5.61
N TRP A 90 -4.69 1.67 4.70
CA TRP A 90 -4.31 2.94 4.09
C TRP A 90 -4.20 4.08 5.12
N THR A 91 -5.16 4.19 6.03
CA THR A 91 -5.13 5.17 7.11
C THR A 91 -3.91 4.94 8.02
N THR A 92 -3.66 3.70 8.44
CA THR A 92 -2.50 3.36 9.28
C THR A 92 -1.18 3.73 8.60
N LEU A 93 -1.02 3.39 7.31
CA LEU A 93 0.18 3.71 6.55
C LEU A 93 0.38 5.23 6.41
N ASN A 94 -0.68 5.99 6.14
CA ASN A 94 -0.59 7.44 6.06
C ASN A 94 -0.26 8.08 7.42
N THR A 95 -0.81 7.55 8.51
CA THR A 95 -0.48 8.02 9.87
C THR A 95 1.01 7.79 10.18
N VAL A 96 1.52 6.59 9.90
CA VAL A 96 2.95 6.27 10.07
C VAL A 96 3.82 7.19 9.21
N LYS A 97 3.47 7.37 7.93
CA LYS A 97 4.17 8.29 7.03
C LYS A 97 4.25 9.70 7.62
N THR A 98 3.11 10.23 8.08
CA THR A 98 3.03 11.60 8.60
C THR A 98 3.85 11.77 9.88
N LEU A 99 3.82 10.78 10.78
CA LEU A 99 4.63 10.80 12.00
C LEU A 99 6.13 10.82 11.67
N PHE A 100 6.60 9.96 10.77
CA PHE A 100 8.01 9.95 10.36
C PHE A 100 8.42 11.23 9.64
N LEU A 101 7.54 11.81 8.82
CA LEU A 101 7.78 13.10 8.18
C LEU A 101 7.99 14.21 9.21
N ILE A 102 7.12 14.29 10.22
CA ILE A 102 7.21 15.30 11.29
C ILE A 102 8.51 15.12 12.08
N ILE A 103 8.82 13.89 12.51
CA ILE A 103 10.05 13.59 13.27
C ILE A 103 11.29 13.95 12.45
N ALA A 104 11.33 13.55 11.17
CA ALA A 104 12.43 13.85 10.28
C ALA A 104 12.65 15.35 10.08
N LEU A 105 11.57 16.13 9.97
CA LEU A 105 11.66 17.59 9.88
C LEU A 105 12.12 18.24 11.18
N ILE A 106 11.64 17.79 12.34
CA ILE A 106 12.09 18.30 13.64
C ILE A 106 13.60 18.07 13.81
N VAL A 107 14.08 16.86 13.49
CA VAL A 107 15.53 16.56 13.60
C VAL A 107 16.34 17.36 12.59
N PHE A 108 15.82 17.56 11.38
CA PHE A 108 16.49 18.38 10.37
C PHE A 108 16.60 19.85 10.80
N THR A 109 15.53 20.43 11.31
CA THR A 109 15.50 21.83 11.74
C THR A 109 16.30 22.06 13.04
N GLY A 110 16.24 21.10 13.97
CA GLY A 110 16.96 21.20 15.24
C GLY A 110 18.49 21.07 15.12
N GLY A 111 18.98 20.42 14.06
CA GLY A 111 20.41 20.23 13.79
C GLY A 111 21.07 21.36 12.97
N ASN A 112 20.30 22.26 12.38
CA ASN A 112 20.81 23.28 11.46
C ASN A 112 20.49 24.71 11.94
N VAL A 113 21.50 25.39 12.44
CA VAL A 113 21.38 26.76 13.00
C VAL A 113 21.13 27.82 11.90
N ASN A 114 21.57 27.58 10.64
CA ASN A 114 21.50 28.53 9.52
C ASN A 114 20.65 27.98 8.36
N LEU A 115 19.44 27.52 8.66
CA LEU A 115 18.56 26.92 7.68
C LEU A 115 17.90 28.00 6.79
N THR A 116 18.10 27.93 5.49
CA THR A 116 17.34 28.76 4.55
C THR A 116 15.97 28.15 4.27
N GLN A 117 14.97 29.00 3.97
CA GLN A 117 13.63 28.53 3.64
C GLN A 117 13.64 27.56 2.44
N GLY A 118 14.50 27.80 1.44
CA GLY A 118 14.64 26.91 0.29
C GLY A 118 15.14 25.51 0.67
N GLN A 119 16.10 25.42 1.59
CA GLN A 119 16.59 24.11 2.09
C GLN A 119 15.52 23.34 2.85
N ALA A 120 14.70 24.02 3.66
CA ALA A 120 13.61 23.39 4.39
C ALA A 120 12.54 22.81 3.43
N ILE A 121 12.15 23.58 2.40
CA ILE A 121 11.18 23.15 1.39
C ILE A 121 11.74 21.98 0.57
N ALA A 122 13.01 22.06 0.16
CA ALA A 122 13.67 20.99 -0.59
C ALA A 122 13.70 19.69 0.23
N MET A 123 14.11 19.76 1.50
CA MET A 123 14.19 18.60 2.38
C MET A 123 12.80 17.98 2.64
N TYR A 124 11.81 18.80 2.91
CA TYR A 124 10.41 18.34 2.99
C TYR A 124 10.00 17.58 1.73
N SER A 125 10.30 18.13 0.55
CA SER A 125 9.95 17.51 -0.73
C SER A 125 10.65 16.16 -0.92
N TYR A 126 11.94 16.06 -0.59
CA TYR A 126 12.70 14.80 -0.69
C TYR A 126 12.15 13.74 0.26
N ILE A 127 11.93 14.08 1.53
CA ILE A 127 11.37 13.16 2.52
C ILE A 127 9.97 12.70 2.10
N ASN A 128 9.10 13.63 1.72
CA ASN A 128 7.74 13.29 1.29
C ASN A 128 7.73 12.41 0.04
N ASN A 129 8.57 12.69 -0.96
CA ASN A 129 8.69 11.87 -2.17
C ASN A 129 9.24 10.48 -1.89
N PHE A 130 10.21 10.34 -0.99
CA PHE A 130 10.71 9.04 -0.54
C PHE A 130 9.60 8.23 0.12
N LEU A 131 8.89 8.82 1.09
CA LEU A 131 7.81 8.14 1.82
C LEU A 131 6.63 7.77 0.90
N LEU A 132 6.27 8.62 -0.07
CA LEU A 132 5.26 8.31 -1.08
C LEU A 132 5.69 7.16 -2.00
N SER A 133 6.96 7.15 -2.41
CA SER A 133 7.53 6.07 -3.23
C SER A 133 7.50 4.75 -2.47
N LEU A 134 7.83 4.76 -1.19
CA LEU A 134 7.80 3.59 -0.33
C LEU A 134 6.36 3.03 -0.18
N LEU A 135 5.36 3.90 -0.01
CA LEU A 135 3.95 3.50 0.07
C LEU A 135 3.40 2.94 -1.25
N SER A 136 3.99 3.29 -2.39
CA SER A 136 3.56 2.77 -3.70
C SER A 136 4.01 1.33 -3.95
N ILE A 137 5.04 0.82 -3.24
CA ILE A 137 5.59 -0.53 -3.43
C ILE A 137 4.54 -1.63 -3.19
N PRO A 138 3.81 -1.64 -2.06
CA PRO A 138 2.78 -2.66 -1.81
C PRO A 138 1.69 -2.68 -2.88
N VAL A 139 1.28 -1.51 -3.37
CA VAL A 139 0.27 -1.38 -4.44
C VAL A 139 0.79 -1.97 -5.74
N SER A 140 2.05 -1.71 -6.08
CA SER A 140 2.69 -2.25 -7.29
C SER A 140 2.83 -3.77 -7.23
N VAL A 141 3.19 -4.33 -6.07
CA VAL A 141 3.28 -5.78 -5.86
C VAL A 141 1.91 -6.46 -6.00
N ASP A 142 0.86 -5.86 -5.43
CA ASP A 142 -0.52 -6.38 -5.58
C ASP A 142 -0.95 -6.37 -7.06
N MET A 143 -0.66 -5.30 -7.79
CA MET A 143 -0.97 -5.19 -9.22
C MET A 143 -0.25 -6.25 -10.05
N ILE A 144 1.05 -6.47 -9.81
CA ILE A 144 1.83 -7.51 -10.50
C ILE A 144 1.28 -8.90 -10.21
N THR A 145 0.88 -9.17 -8.97
CA THR A 145 0.32 -10.46 -8.56
C THR A 145 -1.00 -10.73 -9.28
N ARG A 146 -1.88 -9.73 -9.38
CA ARG A 146 -3.15 -9.83 -10.12
C ARG A 146 -2.91 -10.05 -11.62
N MET A 147 -1.94 -9.35 -12.20
CA MET A 147 -1.60 -9.56 -13.62
C MET A 147 -1.10 -10.97 -13.90
N LYS A 148 -0.24 -11.52 -13.03
CA LYS A 148 0.22 -12.91 -13.14
C LYS A 148 -0.94 -13.92 -13.09
N ASP A 149 -1.90 -13.70 -12.20
CA ASP A 149 -3.08 -14.58 -12.08
C ASP A 149 -3.94 -14.54 -13.36
N VAL A 150 -4.15 -13.36 -13.94
CA VAL A 150 -4.87 -13.20 -15.20
C VAL A 150 -4.15 -13.89 -16.35
N ILE A 151 -2.83 -13.70 -16.48
CA ILE A 151 -2.02 -14.35 -17.53
C ILE A 151 -2.08 -15.87 -17.40
N LYS A 152 -1.97 -16.40 -16.17
CA LYS A 152 -2.06 -17.84 -15.92
C LYS A 152 -3.38 -18.43 -16.41
N ARG A 153 -4.50 -17.78 -16.09
CA ARG A 153 -5.85 -18.20 -16.53
C ARG A 153 -5.99 -18.18 -18.07
N LEU A 154 -5.51 -17.11 -18.71
CA LEU A 154 -5.54 -17.02 -20.19
C LEU A 154 -4.68 -18.10 -20.88
N THR A 155 -3.65 -18.59 -20.20
CA THR A 155 -2.78 -19.66 -20.73
C THR A 155 -3.43 -21.03 -20.50
N GLU A 156 -4.11 -21.24 -19.38
CA GLU A 156 -4.83 -22.48 -19.06
C GLU A 156 -6.11 -22.67 -19.90
N GLU A 157 -6.76 -21.58 -20.35
CA GLU A 157 -7.95 -21.64 -21.22
C GLU A 157 -7.65 -21.95 -22.69
N LYS A 158 -6.36 -21.91 -23.09
CA LYS A 158 -5.92 -22.19 -24.48
C LYS A 158 -5.46 -23.62 -24.70
N VAL A 159 -5.47 -24.48 -23.70
CA VAL A 159 -5.14 -25.91 -23.76
C VAL A 159 -6.42 -26.73 -23.58
#